data_57f114398b72d20c586ae1c32b606f14
#
_entry.id   57f114398b72d20c586ae1c32b606f14
#
_cell.length_a   1.000
_cell.length_b   1.000
_cell.length_c   1.000
_cell.angle_alpha   90.00
_cell.angle_beta   90.00
_cell.angle_gamma   90.00
#
_symmetry.space_group_name_H-M   'P 1'
#
loop_
_entity.id
_entity.type
_entity.pdbx_description
1 polymer ?
#
loop_
_entity_poly.entity_id
_entity_poly.type
_entity_poly.pdbx_seq_one_letter_code
_entity_poly.pdbx_strand_id
1 'polypeptide(L)'
;MDWKKDRNPLGYMLGFFLVAYFLPVGWNRFDNAVFEALFLLKEYAREHVLTCLLPAFFIAGAISVFLSQSSVMKYLGAQAKKVIAYGVASVSGSILAVCSCTVLPLFAGIYRMGAGIGPATAFLYSGPAINVLAIILTARILGLQLGIARAVGAVVFSIVIGLLMHLIYGKKENERTISTQASTINDEVARPLWQTTLYFASMVGILIFANWGKPDVASGLWNLIYSWKWIITGGFSILLGLMLTAWFDVKLWKLLIVGIAVTASAVTLPDHPVIAFAAGLIGFSVVLTTGNRESRSWFDSTFGFAKQIFPLLFAGVLIAGALLGRPGNEGLIPSEWVSSAVGGNSIMANLFASIAGAFMYFATLTEVPILQGLLGAGMGKGPALALLLAGPALSLPNMLVIRSIMGTSRTITFISLVVVMATISGIAFGLIYG
;
A
#
# COMPACT_ATOMS: atom_id res chain seq x y z
N MET A 1 -0.83 -48.93 8.94
CA MET A 1 -1.14 -47.75 8.09
C MET A 1 -2.51 -47.22 8.51
N ASP A 2 -2.56 -46.08 9.15
CA ASP A 2 -3.82 -45.53 9.68
C ASP A 2 -4.46 -44.64 8.61
N TRP A 3 -5.36 -45.20 7.81
CA TRP A 3 -5.97 -44.59 6.63
C TRP A 3 -6.57 -43.19 6.89
N LYS A 4 -7.05 -42.96 8.11
CA LYS A 4 -7.62 -41.63 8.48
C LYS A 4 -6.55 -40.57 8.69
N LYS A 5 -5.36 -40.96 9.15
CA LYS A 5 -4.23 -40.06 9.44
C LYS A 5 -3.40 -39.79 8.18
N ASP A 6 -3.27 -40.79 7.30
CA ASP A 6 -2.41 -40.75 6.12
C ASP A 6 -3.13 -40.25 4.85
N ARG A 7 -4.45 -40.16 4.87
CA ARG A 7 -5.26 -39.72 3.71
C ARG A 7 -4.91 -38.30 3.23
N ASN A 8 -4.74 -37.35 4.15
CA ASN A 8 -4.43 -35.96 3.79
C ASN A 8 -3.03 -35.78 3.21
N PRO A 9 -1.96 -36.32 3.83
CA PRO A 9 -0.62 -36.29 3.23
C PRO A 9 -0.56 -36.96 1.86
N LEU A 10 -1.22 -38.12 1.70
CA LEU A 10 -1.28 -38.86 0.44
C LEU A 10 -2.02 -38.09 -0.64
N GLY A 11 -3.11 -37.40 -0.28
CA GLY A 11 -3.86 -36.50 -1.17
C GLY A 11 -2.99 -35.32 -1.63
N TYR A 12 -2.22 -34.71 -0.74
CA TYR A 12 -1.29 -33.62 -1.10
C TYR A 12 -0.16 -34.11 -2.00
N MET A 13 0.43 -35.30 -1.73
CA MET A 13 1.47 -35.90 -2.56
C MET A 13 0.94 -36.23 -3.95
N LEU A 14 -0.25 -36.84 -4.05
CA LEU A 14 -0.87 -37.16 -5.33
C LEU A 14 -1.24 -35.87 -6.11
N GLY A 15 -1.80 -34.88 -5.43
CA GLY A 15 -2.09 -33.58 -6.02
C GLY A 15 -0.86 -32.88 -6.57
N PHE A 16 0.23 -32.86 -5.79
CA PHE A 16 1.51 -32.30 -6.24
C PHE A 16 2.08 -33.05 -7.43
N PHE A 17 2.04 -34.39 -7.39
CA PHE A 17 2.48 -35.24 -8.52
C PHE A 17 1.68 -34.95 -9.79
N LEU A 18 0.35 -34.89 -9.69
CA LEU A 18 -0.50 -34.61 -10.85
C LEU A 18 -0.25 -33.20 -11.41
N VAL A 19 -0.10 -32.19 -10.56
CA VAL A 19 0.25 -30.84 -10.98
C VAL A 19 1.61 -30.83 -11.69
N ALA A 20 2.62 -31.48 -11.12
CA ALA A 20 3.96 -31.55 -11.73
C ALA A 20 3.94 -32.34 -13.05
N TYR A 21 3.19 -33.45 -13.13
CA TYR A 21 3.08 -34.30 -14.31
C TYR A 21 2.42 -33.60 -15.50
N PHE A 22 1.36 -32.82 -15.23
CA PHE A 22 0.62 -32.08 -16.26
C PHE A 22 1.08 -30.62 -16.42
N LEU A 23 2.24 -30.26 -15.85
CA LEU A 23 2.75 -28.90 -15.98
C LEU A 23 3.05 -28.59 -17.45
N PRO A 24 2.40 -27.58 -18.05
CA PRO A 24 2.50 -27.30 -19.48
C PRO A 24 3.79 -26.57 -19.86
N VAL A 25 4.95 -27.06 -19.38
CA VAL A 25 6.27 -26.53 -19.74
C VAL A 25 6.51 -26.77 -21.23
N GLY A 26 7.02 -25.77 -21.94
CA GLY A 26 7.15 -25.76 -23.38
C GLY A 26 5.97 -25.14 -24.12
N TRP A 27 4.90 -24.79 -23.43
CA TRP A 27 3.86 -23.94 -23.97
C TRP A 27 4.27 -22.46 -23.81
N ASN A 28 4.62 -21.81 -24.90
CA ASN A 28 5.20 -20.45 -24.89
C ASN A 28 4.47 -19.47 -23.96
N ARG A 29 3.15 -19.55 -23.89
CA ARG A 29 2.36 -18.67 -23.06
C ARG A 29 2.55 -18.95 -21.57
N PHE A 30 2.62 -20.22 -21.19
CA PHE A 30 2.88 -20.62 -19.81
C PHE A 30 4.30 -20.23 -19.39
N ASP A 31 5.28 -20.52 -20.24
CA ASP A 31 6.68 -20.20 -19.95
C ASP A 31 6.88 -18.68 -19.81
N ASN A 32 6.29 -17.88 -20.71
CA ASN A 32 6.30 -16.42 -20.60
C ASN A 32 5.63 -15.94 -19.30
N ALA A 33 4.50 -16.50 -18.92
CA ALA A 33 3.81 -16.13 -17.69
C ALA A 33 4.66 -16.40 -16.44
N VAL A 34 5.40 -17.51 -16.41
CA VAL A 34 6.34 -17.82 -15.32
C VAL A 34 7.49 -16.79 -15.27
N PHE A 35 8.07 -16.45 -16.45
CA PHE A 35 9.09 -15.42 -16.51
C PHE A 35 8.56 -14.05 -16.10
N GLU A 36 7.37 -13.66 -16.54
CA GLU A 36 6.74 -12.39 -16.15
C GLU A 36 6.44 -12.32 -14.65
N ALA A 37 6.04 -13.44 -14.04
CA ALA A 37 5.89 -13.50 -12.58
C ALA A 37 7.21 -13.21 -11.85
N LEU A 38 8.30 -13.82 -12.30
CA LEU A 38 9.64 -13.64 -11.72
C LEU A 38 10.19 -12.23 -12.00
N PHE A 39 9.96 -11.70 -13.19
CA PHE A 39 10.37 -10.34 -13.55
C PHE A 39 9.61 -9.30 -12.73
N LEU A 40 8.29 -9.43 -12.58
CA LEU A 40 7.48 -8.53 -11.76
C LEU A 40 7.92 -8.59 -10.29
N LEU A 41 8.21 -9.79 -9.78
CA LEU A 41 8.73 -9.97 -8.41
C LEU A 41 10.08 -9.27 -8.23
N LYS A 42 11.00 -9.42 -9.19
CA LYS A 42 12.32 -8.77 -9.17
C LYS A 42 12.21 -7.25 -9.20
N GLU A 43 11.35 -6.71 -10.06
CA GLU A 43 11.08 -5.28 -10.18
C GLU A 43 10.48 -4.75 -8.87
N TYR A 44 9.47 -5.43 -8.34
CA TYR A 44 8.87 -5.08 -7.05
C TYR A 44 9.89 -5.06 -5.91
N ALA A 45 10.75 -6.09 -5.83
CA ALA A 45 11.77 -6.17 -4.80
C ALA A 45 12.79 -5.03 -4.89
N ARG A 46 13.18 -4.63 -6.09
CA ARG A 46 14.17 -3.57 -6.31
C ARG A 46 13.62 -2.17 -6.08
N GLU A 47 12.40 -1.92 -6.54
CA GLU A 47 11.86 -0.56 -6.57
C GLU A 47 11.01 -0.22 -5.35
N HIS A 48 10.35 -1.21 -4.74
CA HIS A 48 9.33 -0.93 -3.72
C HIS A 48 9.69 -1.45 -2.32
N VAL A 49 10.47 -2.54 -2.21
CA VAL A 49 10.71 -3.14 -0.88
C VAL A 49 11.57 -2.24 -0.01
N LEU A 50 12.73 -1.87 -0.50
CA LEU A 50 13.74 -1.21 0.33
C LEU A 50 13.37 0.22 0.70
N THR A 51 12.97 1.02 -0.27
CA THR A 51 12.71 2.46 -0.08
C THR A 51 11.29 2.75 0.39
N CYS A 52 10.33 1.84 0.15
CA CYS A 52 8.91 2.06 0.38
C CYS A 52 8.37 1.17 1.50
N LEU A 53 8.43 -0.16 1.34
CA LEU A 53 7.76 -1.10 2.23
C LEU A 53 8.44 -1.19 3.61
N LEU A 54 9.77 -1.28 3.66
CA LEU A 54 10.51 -1.37 4.91
C LEU A 54 10.31 -0.13 5.80
N PRO A 55 10.50 1.12 5.32
CA PRO A 55 10.18 2.31 6.11
C PRO A 55 8.73 2.34 6.59
N ALA A 56 7.78 1.87 5.78
CA ALA A 56 6.37 1.81 6.17
C ALA A 56 6.13 0.82 7.33
N PHE A 57 6.85 -0.30 7.39
CA PHE A 57 6.78 -1.20 8.53
C PHE A 57 7.30 -0.54 9.82
N PHE A 58 8.39 0.24 9.73
CA PHE A 58 8.88 0.99 10.89
C PHE A 58 7.87 2.04 11.37
N ILE A 59 7.19 2.74 10.45
CA ILE A 59 6.13 3.68 10.80
C ILE A 59 4.95 2.94 11.46
N ALA A 60 4.51 1.80 10.91
CA ALA A 60 3.43 1.00 11.48
C ALA A 60 3.78 0.44 12.87
N GLY A 61 5.02 -0.02 13.05
CA GLY A 61 5.55 -0.44 14.33
C GLY A 61 5.55 0.70 15.35
N ALA A 62 6.01 1.87 14.94
CA ALA A 62 5.99 3.10 15.74
C ALA A 62 4.57 3.51 16.13
N ILE A 63 3.60 3.46 15.20
CA ILE A 63 2.18 3.70 15.48
C ILE A 63 1.70 2.77 16.60
N SER A 64 2.02 1.48 16.51
CA SER A 64 1.57 0.48 17.48
C SER A 64 2.18 0.62 18.89
N VAL A 65 3.33 1.28 19.00
CA VAL A 65 4.05 1.41 20.28
C VAL A 65 3.91 2.80 20.89
N PHE A 66 3.96 3.85 20.06
CA PHE A 66 4.09 5.22 20.53
C PHE A 66 2.80 6.05 20.44
N LEU A 67 1.85 5.66 19.59
CA LEU A 67 0.53 6.29 19.63
C LEU A 67 -0.27 5.73 20.78
N SER A 68 -0.83 6.61 21.60
CA SER A 68 -1.76 6.17 22.63
C SER A 68 -3.05 5.67 21.97
N GLN A 69 -3.52 4.52 22.41
CA GLN A 69 -4.78 3.95 21.94
C GLN A 69 -5.94 4.93 22.18
N SER A 70 -5.91 5.66 23.29
CA SER A 70 -6.87 6.72 23.60
C SER A 70 -6.91 7.82 22.53
N SER A 71 -5.76 8.25 22.00
CA SER A 71 -5.69 9.24 20.92
C SER A 71 -6.27 8.71 19.60
N VAL A 72 -5.91 7.48 19.21
CA VAL A 72 -6.48 6.86 18.00
C VAL A 72 -7.99 6.70 18.14
N MET A 73 -8.45 6.24 19.28
CA MET A 73 -9.89 6.06 19.57
C MET A 73 -10.65 7.38 19.60
N LYS A 74 -10.05 8.45 20.09
CA LYS A 74 -10.65 9.78 20.14
C LYS A 74 -10.93 10.36 18.75
N TYR A 75 -10.00 10.17 17.80
CA TYR A 75 -10.09 10.76 16.45
C TYR A 75 -10.59 9.81 15.38
N LEU A 76 -10.27 8.51 15.48
CA LEU A 76 -10.58 7.50 14.48
C LEU A 76 -11.41 6.33 15.06
N GLY A 77 -11.72 6.32 16.35
CA GLY A 77 -12.50 5.26 17.00
C GLY A 77 -13.96 5.26 16.56
N ALA A 78 -14.66 4.18 16.90
CA ALA A 78 -16.06 4.00 16.56
C ALA A 78 -17.00 5.09 17.14
N GLN A 79 -16.61 5.72 18.24
CA GLN A 79 -17.35 6.81 18.91
C GLN A 79 -16.86 8.22 18.52
N ALA A 80 -15.83 8.34 17.68
CA ALA A 80 -15.33 9.63 17.22
C ALA A 80 -16.40 10.39 16.43
N LYS A 81 -16.34 11.73 16.44
CA LYS A 81 -17.22 12.55 15.58
C LYS A 81 -16.98 12.16 14.11
N LYS A 82 -18.01 11.60 13.46
CA LYS A 82 -17.91 11.03 12.11
C LYS A 82 -17.27 11.98 11.12
N VAL A 83 -17.66 13.26 11.12
CA VAL A 83 -17.11 14.29 10.21
C VAL A 83 -15.59 14.41 10.35
N ILE A 84 -15.07 14.42 11.59
CA ILE A 84 -13.63 14.52 11.85
C ILE A 84 -12.94 13.21 11.46
N ALA A 85 -13.48 12.06 11.86
CA ALA A 85 -12.88 10.77 11.61
C ALA A 85 -12.75 10.48 10.10
N TYR A 86 -13.81 10.71 9.33
CA TYR A 86 -13.79 10.51 7.89
C TYR A 86 -13.03 11.62 7.14
N GLY A 87 -13.11 12.86 7.60
CA GLY A 87 -12.33 13.97 7.05
C GLY A 87 -10.82 13.72 7.20
N VAL A 88 -10.37 13.36 8.40
CA VAL A 88 -8.97 13.01 8.64
C VAL A 88 -8.57 11.77 7.84
N ALA A 89 -9.38 10.72 7.84
CA ALA A 89 -9.07 9.48 7.11
C ALA A 89 -8.95 9.71 5.60
N SER A 90 -9.86 10.50 4.99
CA SER A 90 -9.86 10.75 3.55
C SER A 90 -8.75 11.71 3.10
N VAL A 91 -8.37 12.69 3.93
CA VAL A 91 -7.33 13.69 3.59
C VAL A 91 -5.93 13.17 3.91
N SER A 92 -5.78 12.35 4.95
CA SER A 92 -4.45 11.81 5.34
C SER A 92 -3.79 10.98 4.23
N GLY A 93 -4.58 10.28 3.42
CA GLY A 93 -4.07 9.56 2.25
C GLY A 93 -3.38 10.48 1.23
N SER A 94 -3.95 11.66 0.99
CA SER A 94 -3.38 12.67 0.08
C SER A 94 -2.08 13.27 0.60
N ILE A 95 -2.02 13.55 1.90
CA ILE A 95 -0.85 14.18 2.55
C ILE A 95 0.32 13.20 2.60
N LEU A 96 0.04 11.93 2.90
CA LEU A 96 1.06 10.91 3.03
C LEU A 96 1.66 10.48 1.69
N ALA A 97 0.99 10.79 0.56
CA ALA A 97 1.39 10.39 -0.80
C ALA A 97 1.86 8.92 -0.88
N VAL A 98 1.18 8.05 -0.14
CA VAL A 98 1.58 6.64 0.02
C VAL A 98 1.09 5.80 -1.16
N CYS A 99 1.92 4.86 -1.58
CA CYS A 99 1.52 3.83 -2.54
C CYS A 99 0.65 2.76 -1.86
N SER A 100 0.04 1.91 -2.66
CA SER A 100 -0.78 0.79 -2.16
C SER A 100 -0.04 -0.16 -1.22
N CYS A 101 1.29 -0.28 -1.38
CA CYS A 101 2.12 -1.12 -0.52
C CYS A 101 2.31 -0.54 0.90
N THR A 102 2.45 0.78 1.00
CA THR A 102 2.70 1.45 2.29
C THR A 102 1.45 1.70 3.09
N VAL A 103 0.30 1.85 2.44
CA VAL A 103 -0.97 2.03 3.14
C VAL A 103 -1.36 0.81 3.97
N LEU A 104 -0.98 -0.41 3.54
CA LEU A 104 -1.33 -1.65 4.22
C LEU A 104 -0.74 -1.76 5.63
N PRO A 105 0.59 -1.57 5.85
CA PRO A 105 1.14 -1.52 7.20
C PRO A 105 0.52 -0.43 8.06
N LEU A 106 0.33 0.77 7.50
CA LEU A 106 -0.29 1.89 8.22
C LEU A 106 -1.73 1.58 8.63
N PHE A 107 -2.53 1.04 7.71
CA PHE A 107 -3.87 0.56 7.98
C PHE A 107 -3.88 -0.50 9.09
N ALA A 108 -2.97 -1.50 9.02
CA ALA A 108 -2.85 -2.52 10.03
C ALA A 108 -2.51 -1.92 11.41
N GLY A 109 -1.61 -0.92 11.44
CA GLY A 109 -1.23 -0.21 12.66
C GLY A 109 -2.43 0.49 13.30
N ILE A 110 -3.09 1.40 12.57
CA ILE A 110 -4.23 2.16 13.11
C ILE A 110 -5.44 1.26 13.46
N TYR A 111 -5.69 0.22 12.66
CA TYR A 111 -6.78 -0.72 12.90
C TYR A 111 -6.56 -1.55 14.17
N ARG A 112 -5.31 -2.00 14.43
CA ARG A 112 -4.95 -2.71 15.68
C ARG A 112 -5.04 -1.79 16.90
N MET A 113 -4.78 -0.49 16.73
CA MET A 113 -4.90 0.51 17.79
C MET A 113 -6.34 0.90 18.09
N GLY A 114 -7.35 0.28 17.46
CA GLY A 114 -8.76 0.49 17.75
C GLY A 114 -9.44 1.55 16.90
N ALA A 115 -8.86 1.94 15.75
CA ALA A 115 -9.61 2.72 14.78
C ALA A 115 -10.85 1.95 14.35
N GLY A 116 -11.99 2.63 14.28
CA GLY A 116 -13.24 2.04 13.80
C GLY A 116 -13.08 1.55 12.35
N ILE A 117 -13.76 0.46 12.00
CA ILE A 117 -13.65 -0.13 10.66
C ILE A 117 -13.96 0.87 9.54
N GLY A 118 -14.91 1.78 9.76
CA GLY A 118 -15.27 2.82 8.79
C GLY A 118 -14.12 3.78 8.48
N PRO A 119 -13.61 4.54 9.46
CA PRO A 119 -12.46 5.42 9.23
C PRO A 119 -11.21 4.68 8.76
N ALA A 120 -10.95 3.48 9.27
CA ALA A 120 -9.81 2.67 8.83
C ALA A 120 -9.91 2.28 7.34
N THR A 121 -11.08 1.85 6.86
CA THR A 121 -11.30 1.51 5.45
C THR A 121 -11.36 2.75 4.56
N ALA A 122 -11.85 3.89 5.06
CA ALA A 122 -11.76 5.18 4.37
C ALA A 122 -10.29 5.57 4.12
N PHE A 123 -9.43 5.44 5.13
CA PHE A 123 -7.99 5.65 5.01
C PHE A 123 -7.33 4.64 4.05
N LEU A 124 -7.69 3.36 4.15
CA LEU A 124 -7.18 2.29 3.28
C LEU A 124 -7.45 2.58 1.80
N TYR A 125 -8.65 3.08 1.47
CA TYR A 125 -9.02 3.44 0.12
C TYR A 125 -8.38 4.75 -0.34
N SER A 126 -8.41 5.80 0.51
CA SER A 126 -7.93 7.13 0.16
C SER A 126 -6.43 7.18 -0.12
N GLY A 127 -5.62 6.39 0.60
CA GLY A 127 -4.16 6.39 0.49
C GLY A 127 -3.68 6.27 -0.96
N PRO A 128 -3.94 5.17 -1.63
CA PRO A 128 -3.50 4.96 -3.01
C PRO A 128 -4.34 5.76 -4.03
N ALA A 129 -5.65 5.91 -3.79
CA ALA A 129 -6.58 6.50 -4.77
C ALA A 129 -6.37 8.01 -4.93
N ILE A 130 -6.03 8.72 -3.84
CA ILE A 130 -5.87 10.19 -3.82
C ILE A 130 -4.37 10.57 -3.86
N ASN A 131 -3.54 9.81 -4.52
CA ASN A 131 -2.14 10.21 -4.73
C ASN A 131 -2.08 11.42 -5.68
N VAL A 132 -1.62 12.56 -5.17
CA VAL A 132 -1.57 13.83 -5.92
C VAL A 132 -0.80 13.69 -7.23
N LEU A 133 0.31 12.94 -7.22
CA LEU A 133 1.11 12.71 -8.42
C LEU A 133 0.33 11.93 -9.48
N ALA A 134 -0.33 10.86 -9.07
CA ALA A 134 -1.14 10.04 -9.99
C ALA A 134 -2.32 10.83 -10.57
N ILE A 135 -2.95 11.71 -9.78
CA ILE A 135 -4.02 12.60 -10.25
C ILE A 135 -3.49 13.61 -11.29
N ILE A 136 -2.35 14.26 -11.01
CA ILE A 136 -1.74 15.22 -11.94
C ILE A 136 -1.33 14.51 -13.23
N LEU A 137 -0.72 13.33 -13.14
CA LEU A 137 -0.31 12.56 -14.31
C LEU A 137 -1.53 12.12 -15.15
N THR A 138 -2.60 11.67 -14.47
CA THR A 138 -3.88 11.35 -15.14
C THR A 138 -4.42 12.55 -15.89
N ALA A 139 -4.46 13.72 -15.25
CA ALA A 139 -4.97 14.96 -15.86
C ALA A 139 -4.11 15.41 -17.06
N ARG A 140 -2.80 15.22 -17.02
CA ARG A 140 -1.88 15.62 -18.09
C ARG A 140 -1.91 14.68 -19.29
N ILE A 141 -1.97 13.38 -19.06
CA ILE A 141 -1.85 12.35 -20.11
C ILE A 141 -3.21 11.92 -20.66
N LEU A 142 -4.17 11.66 -19.75
CA LEU A 142 -5.50 11.13 -20.12
C LEU A 142 -6.57 12.24 -20.23
N GLY A 143 -6.21 13.47 -19.89
CA GLY A 143 -7.09 14.63 -19.95
C GLY A 143 -7.62 15.10 -18.61
N LEU A 144 -7.86 16.40 -18.52
CA LEU A 144 -8.29 17.09 -17.29
C LEU A 144 -9.58 16.51 -16.71
N GLN A 145 -10.52 16.11 -17.58
CA GLN A 145 -11.81 15.53 -17.17
C GLN A 145 -11.64 14.24 -16.37
N LEU A 146 -10.80 13.33 -16.86
CA LEU A 146 -10.47 12.08 -16.17
C LEU A 146 -9.71 12.32 -14.86
N GLY A 147 -8.78 13.29 -14.85
CA GLY A 147 -8.04 13.67 -13.65
C GLY A 147 -8.94 14.22 -12.55
N ILE A 148 -9.87 15.13 -12.89
CA ILE A 148 -10.85 15.69 -11.94
C ILE A 148 -11.82 14.60 -11.46
N ALA A 149 -12.36 13.78 -12.38
CA ALA A 149 -13.26 12.69 -12.04
C ALA A 149 -12.60 11.68 -11.09
N ARG A 150 -11.32 11.34 -11.32
CA ARG A 150 -10.52 10.50 -10.42
C ARG A 150 -10.39 11.13 -9.03
N ALA A 151 -10.01 12.39 -8.95
CA ALA A 151 -9.82 13.10 -7.68
C ALA A 151 -11.12 13.16 -6.87
N VAL A 152 -12.21 13.63 -7.49
CA VAL A 152 -13.52 13.73 -6.85
C VAL A 152 -14.04 12.35 -6.46
N GLY A 153 -13.98 11.39 -7.39
CA GLY A 153 -14.42 10.02 -7.15
C GLY A 153 -13.67 9.38 -5.99
N ALA A 154 -12.36 9.55 -5.91
CA ALA A 154 -11.56 8.97 -4.83
C ALA A 154 -11.91 9.55 -3.45
N VAL A 155 -12.12 10.86 -3.33
CA VAL A 155 -12.57 11.50 -2.07
C VAL A 155 -13.96 11.02 -1.67
N VAL A 156 -14.91 11.05 -2.60
CA VAL A 156 -16.28 10.60 -2.34
C VAL A 156 -16.32 9.14 -1.94
N PHE A 157 -15.58 8.29 -2.65
CA PHE A 157 -15.56 6.86 -2.36
C PHE A 157 -14.92 6.53 -1.01
N SER A 158 -13.85 7.21 -0.63
CA SER A 158 -13.23 6.98 0.68
C SER A 158 -14.25 7.17 1.80
N ILE A 159 -15.06 8.22 1.71
CA ILE A 159 -16.10 8.53 2.70
C ILE A 159 -17.25 7.52 2.62
N VAL A 160 -17.79 7.28 1.42
CA VAL A 160 -18.98 6.42 1.23
C VAL A 160 -18.66 4.97 1.59
N ILE A 161 -17.53 4.42 1.11
CA ILE A 161 -17.11 3.05 1.45
C ILE A 161 -16.89 2.91 2.95
N GLY A 162 -16.21 3.88 3.56
CA GLY A 162 -16.01 3.89 5.00
C GLY A 162 -17.33 3.92 5.78
N LEU A 163 -18.29 4.76 5.37
CA LEU A 163 -19.61 4.82 6.00
C LEU A 163 -20.37 3.50 5.83
N LEU A 164 -20.37 2.91 4.65
CA LEU A 164 -21.02 1.61 4.39
C LEU A 164 -20.39 0.49 5.20
N MET A 165 -19.07 0.43 5.29
CA MET A 165 -18.37 -0.52 6.15
C MET A 165 -18.73 -0.34 7.63
N HIS A 166 -18.85 0.91 8.07
CA HIS A 166 -19.31 1.21 9.44
C HIS A 166 -20.76 0.76 9.67
N LEU A 167 -21.66 1.00 8.72
CA LEU A 167 -23.07 0.57 8.83
C LEU A 167 -23.20 -0.94 8.90
N ILE A 168 -22.42 -1.68 8.10
CA ILE A 168 -22.50 -3.15 8.02
C ILE A 168 -21.85 -3.82 9.25
N TYR A 169 -20.70 -3.31 9.70
CA TYR A 169 -19.87 -3.97 10.71
C TYR A 169 -19.71 -3.21 12.02
N GLY A 170 -20.20 -1.99 12.13
CA GLY A 170 -19.95 -1.11 13.29
C GLY A 170 -20.42 -1.67 14.62
N LYS A 171 -21.54 -2.40 14.65
CA LYS A 171 -22.04 -3.04 15.89
C LYS A 171 -21.06 -4.11 16.42
N LYS A 172 -20.58 -5.00 15.55
CA LYS A 172 -19.60 -6.04 15.92
C LYS A 172 -18.24 -5.46 16.31
N GLU A 173 -17.88 -4.31 15.75
CA GLU A 173 -16.61 -3.65 16.05
C GLU A 173 -16.63 -2.95 17.42
N ASN A 174 -17.79 -2.41 17.83
CA ASN A 174 -17.95 -1.85 19.19
C ASN A 174 -17.70 -2.90 20.28
N GLU A 175 -18.20 -4.11 20.11
CA GLU A 175 -17.96 -5.23 21.04
C GLU A 175 -16.47 -5.60 21.12
N ARG A 176 -15.77 -5.62 19.99
CA ARG A 176 -14.33 -5.86 19.94
C ARG A 176 -13.52 -4.76 20.61
N THR A 177 -13.89 -3.51 20.39
CA THR A 177 -13.20 -2.35 20.98
C THR A 177 -13.36 -2.33 22.49
N ILE A 178 -14.55 -2.66 23.01
CA ILE A 178 -14.82 -2.75 24.45
C ILE A 178 -14.01 -3.89 25.11
N SER A 179 -13.92 -5.05 24.47
CA SER A 179 -13.14 -6.18 24.98
C SER A 179 -11.63 -5.89 25.00
N THR A 180 -11.13 -5.12 24.04
CA THR A 180 -9.72 -4.70 23.98
C THR A 180 -9.42 -3.61 25.00
N GLN A 181 -10.37 -2.71 25.31
CA GLN A 181 -10.24 -1.70 26.37
C GLN A 181 -10.13 -2.32 27.77
N ALA A 182 -10.84 -3.40 28.04
CA ALA A 182 -10.82 -4.07 29.33
C ALA A 182 -9.46 -4.73 29.65
N SER A 183 -8.63 -4.98 28.66
CA SER A 183 -7.33 -5.65 28.80
C SER A 183 -6.11 -4.72 28.83
N THR A 184 -6.28 -3.41 28.62
CA THR A 184 -5.18 -2.44 28.55
C THR A 184 -5.41 -1.25 29.48
N ILE A 185 -5.32 -1.48 30.79
CA ILE A 185 -5.11 -0.41 31.78
C ILE A 185 -3.60 -0.33 32.04
N ASN A 186 -2.86 0.27 31.13
CA ASN A 186 -1.53 0.83 31.38
C ASN A 186 -1.33 2.01 30.42
N ASP A 187 -1.86 3.17 30.81
CA ASP A 187 -1.44 4.47 30.28
C ASP A 187 -0.01 4.75 30.79
N GLU A 188 1.00 4.14 30.16
CA GLU A 188 2.35 4.65 30.26
C GLU A 188 2.39 6.05 29.61
N VAL A 189 3.07 6.97 30.26
CA VAL A 189 3.18 8.41 30.01
C VAL A 189 3.19 8.71 28.50
N ALA A 190 2.04 9.11 27.99
CA ALA A 190 1.92 9.51 26.58
C ALA A 190 2.77 10.78 26.35
N ARG A 191 3.73 10.70 25.44
CA ARG A 191 4.51 11.86 25.01
C ARG A 191 3.60 12.98 24.52
N PRO A 192 3.99 14.27 24.69
CA PRO A 192 3.20 15.38 24.18
C PRO A 192 2.96 15.24 22.67
N LEU A 193 1.76 15.57 22.21
CA LEU A 193 1.32 15.37 20.83
C LEU A 193 2.26 16.00 19.81
N TRP A 194 2.87 17.15 20.10
CA TRP A 194 3.80 17.82 19.18
C TRP A 194 5.07 16.99 18.92
N GLN A 195 5.61 16.32 19.95
CA GLN A 195 6.77 15.42 19.79
C GLN A 195 6.40 14.22 18.91
N THR A 196 5.26 13.60 19.21
CA THR A 196 4.73 12.48 18.43
C THR A 196 4.51 12.90 16.97
N THR A 197 3.91 14.06 16.73
CA THR A 197 3.70 14.59 15.37
C THR A 197 5.02 14.82 14.65
N LEU A 198 6.00 15.42 15.31
CA LEU A 198 7.27 15.79 14.67
C LEU A 198 8.09 14.55 14.28
N TYR A 199 8.14 13.54 15.15
CA TYR A 199 8.89 12.33 14.81
C TYR A 199 8.17 11.49 13.74
N PHE A 200 6.84 11.40 13.74
CA PHE A 200 6.10 10.77 12.65
C PHE A 200 6.26 11.54 11.34
N ALA A 201 6.23 12.87 11.37
CA ALA A 201 6.46 13.70 10.19
C ALA A 201 7.86 13.48 9.61
N SER A 202 8.89 13.29 10.44
CA SER A 202 10.24 12.97 9.96
C SER A 202 10.31 11.60 9.29
N MET A 203 9.67 10.56 9.86
CA MET A 203 9.61 9.23 9.23
C MET A 203 8.82 9.25 7.91
N VAL A 204 7.70 9.95 7.88
CA VAL A 204 6.90 10.14 6.66
C VAL A 204 7.69 10.95 5.62
N GLY A 205 8.45 11.96 6.05
CA GLY A 205 9.38 12.70 5.18
C GLY A 205 10.42 11.78 4.53
N ILE A 206 11.07 10.91 5.31
CA ILE A 206 11.99 9.90 4.79
C ILE A 206 11.30 9.04 3.74
N LEU A 207 10.09 8.53 4.05
CA LEU A 207 9.32 7.66 3.15
C LEU A 207 8.99 8.36 1.84
N ILE A 208 8.48 9.59 1.88
CA ILE A 208 8.06 10.35 0.69
C ILE A 208 9.27 10.67 -0.19
N PHE A 209 10.32 11.26 0.37
CA PHE A 209 11.45 11.72 -0.42
C PHE A 209 12.34 10.58 -0.94
N ALA A 210 12.50 9.48 -0.19
CA ALA A 210 13.20 8.30 -0.70
C ALA A 210 12.50 7.68 -1.91
N ASN A 211 11.17 7.77 -1.98
CA ASN A 211 10.35 7.23 -3.07
C ASN A 211 9.98 8.26 -4.15
N TRP A 212 10.56 9.48 -4.10
CA TRP A 212 10.24 10.51 -5.08
C TRP A 212 10.63 10.08 -6.50
N GLY A 213 9.63 9.92 -7.37
CA GLY A 213 9.81 9.40 -8.73
C GLY A 213 10.58 10.35 -9.65
N LYS A 214 11.29 9.78 -10.64
CA LYS A 214 11.95 10.53 -11.68
C LYS A 214 10.91 11.23 -12.58
N PRO A 215 11.01 12.55 -12.83
CA PRO A 215 10.10 13.22 -13.76
C PRO A 215 10.46 12.92 -15.22
N ASP A 216 9.44 12.93 -16.08
CA ASP A 216 9.64 12.82 -17.54
C ASP A 216 10.23 14.09 -18.15
N VAL A 217 10.05 15.24 -17.48
CA VAL A 217 10.53 16.55 -17.92
C VAL A 217 11.67 17.00 -17.01
N ALA A 218 12.82 17.32 -17.61
CA ALA A 218 14.02 17.73 -16.88
C ALA A 218 13.97 19.14 -16.28
N SER A 219 12.79 19.81 -16.22
CA SER A 219 12.62 21.17 -15.70
C SER A 219 11.46 21.27 -14.71
N GLY A 220 11.52 22.25 -13.80
CA GLY A 220 10.47 22.54 -12.82
C GLY A 220 10.75 22.04 -11.41
N LEU A 221 9.86 22.40 -10.47
CA LEU A 221 9.98 22.07 -9.04
C LEU A 221 10.10 20.57 -8.79
N TRP A 222 9.43 19.74 -9.60
CA TRP A 222 9.47 18.29 -9.45
C TRP A 222 10.87 17.73 -9.67
N ASN A 223 11.55 18.18 -10.73
CA ASN A 223 12.92 17.76 -11.03
C ASN A 223 13.92 18.29 -9.99
N LEU A 224 13.71 19.50 -9.47
CA LEU A 224 14.51 20.04 -8.39
C LEU A 224 14.44 19.16 -7.14
N ILE A 225 13.22 18.77 -6.72
CA ILE A 225 13.05 17.88 -5.57
C ILE A 225 13.68 16.50 -5.85
N TYR A 226 13.52 15.97 -7.06
CA TYR A 226 14.13 14.68 -7.44
C TYR A 226 15.66 14.72 -7.34
N SER A 227 16.30 15.80 -7.81
CA SER A 227 17.76 15.97 -7.74
C SER A 227 18.27 16.01 -6.30
N TRP A 228 17.47 16.59 -5.38
CA TRP A 228 17.84 16.79 -3.97
C TRP A 228 17.25 15.73 -3.05
N LYS A 229 16.50 14.76 -3.56
CA LYS A 229 15.71 13.82 -2.75
C LYS A 229 16.54 13.09 -1.69
N TRP A 230 17.76 12.68 -2.01
CA TRP A 230 18.60 11.95 -1.07
C TRP A 230 19.18 12.87 0.03
N ILE A 231 19.45 14.13 -0.30
CA ILE A 231 19.90 15.13 0.69
C ILE A 231 18.74 15.45 1.64
N ILE A 232 17.53 15.63 1.10
CA ILE A 232 16.33 15.89 1.90
C ILE A 232 16.02 14.66 2.79
N THR A 233 16.11 13.45 2.25
CA THR A 233 15.95 12.19 3.02
C THR A 233 17.00 12.11 4.13
N GLY A 234 18.25 12.46 3.86
CA GLY A 234 19.33 12.56 4.85
C GLY A 234 19.01 13.57 5.95
N GLY A 235 18.49 14.73 5.60
CA GLY A 235 18.05 15.76 6.56
C GLY A 235 16.98 15.26 7.51
N PHE A 236 15.94 14.61 6.98
CA PHE A 236 14.89 13.97 7.82
C PHE A 236 15.44 12.83 8.66
N SER A 237 16.42 12.06 8.15
CA SER A 237 17.06 10.97 8.90
C SER A 237 17.90 11.50 10.07
N ILE A 238 18.61 12.61 9.87
CA ILE A 238 19.36 13.31 10.94
C ILE A 238 18.37 13.87 11.98
N LEU A 239 17.28 14.49 11.54
CA LEU A 239 16.25 15.01 12.43
C LEU A 239 15.64 13.88 13.27
N LEU A 240 15.31 12.74 12.66
CA LEU A 240 14.85 11.56 13.38
C LEU A 240 15.91 11.07 14.39
N GLY A 241 17.19 11.01 14.00
CA GLY A 241 18.29 10.63 14.89
C GLY A 241 18.43 11.55 16.11
N LEU A 242 18.31 12.85 15.93
CA LEU A 242 18.31 13.83 17.03
C LEU A 242 17.13 13.62 17.98
N MET A 243 15.94 13.34 17.44
CA MET A 243 14.77 13.05 18.27
C MET A 243 14.93 11.73 19.05
N LEU A 244 15.56 10.71 18.44
CA LEU A 244 15.83 9.44 19.10
C LEU A 244 16.80 9.59 20.28
N THR A 245 17.79 10.47 20.17
CA THR A 245 18.66 10.77 21.31
C THR A 245 17.96 11.60 22.38
N ALA A 246 17.16 12.59 21.98
CA ALA A 246 16.54 13.53 22.92
C ALA A 246 15.33 12.93 23.64
N TRP A 247 14.56 12.04 23.02
CA TRP A 247 13.26 11.57 23.53
C TRP A 247 13.18 10.06 23.80
N PHE A 248 14.11 9.28 23.26
CA PHE A 248 14.08 7.80 23.33
C PHE A 248 15.34 7.22 24.01
N ASP A 249 16.18 8.05 24.62
CA ASP A 249 17.42 7.64 25.30
C ASP A 249 18.35 6.78 24.43
N VAL A 250 18.33 6.95 23.12
CA VAL A 250 19.24 6.26 22.21
C VAL A 250 20.61 6.91 22.30
N LYS A 251 21.64 6.10 22.58
CA LYS A 251 23.02 6.57 22.72
C LYS A 251 23.53 7.16 21.41
N LEU A 252 23.97 8.42 21.44
CA LEU A 252 24.45 9.17 20.26
C LEU A 252 25.54 8.43 19.47
N TRP A 253 26.48 7.76 20.14
CA TRP A 253 27.57 7.04 19.47
C TRP A 253 27.07 5.94 18.51
N LYS A 254 25.94 5.28 18.80
CA LYS A 254 25.35 4.28 17.91
C LYS A 254 24.84 4.91 16.63
N LEU A 255 24.18 6.06 16.74
CA LEU A 255 23.70 6.82 15.57
C LEU A 255 24.86 7.41 14.76
N LEU A 256 25.95 7.83 15.41
CA LEU A 256 27.16 8.27 14.73
C LEU A 256 27.79 7.14 13.89
N ILE A 257 27.88 5.92 14.42
CA ILE A 257 28.37 4.77 13.65
C ILE A 257 27.50 4.52 12.41
N VAL A 258 26.16 4.55 12.58
CA VAL A 258 25.24 4.40 11.44
C VAL A 258 25.43 5.56 10.44
N GLY A 259 25.54 6.79 10.91
CA GLY A 259 25.79 7.97 10.09
C GLY A 259 27.10 7.85 9.30
N ILE A 260 28.18 7.40 9.93
CA ILE A 260 29.48 7.14 9.26
C ILE A 260 29.32 6.06 8.19
N ALA A 261 28.65 4.95 8.49
CA ALA A 261 28.43 3.87 7.52
C ALA A 261 27.61 4.33 6.31
N VAL A 262 26.54 5.11 6.54
CA VAL A 262 25.71 5.72 5.48
C VAL A 262 26.52 6.69 4.63
N THR A 263 27.29 7.58 5.27
CA THR A 263 28.11 8.58 4.56
C THR A 263 29.23 7.90 3.77
N ALA A 264 29.91 6.93 4.36
CA ALA A 264 30.93 6.15 3.67
C ALA A 264 30.35 5.43 2.45
N SER A 265 29.19 4.80 2.57
CA SER A 265 28.51 4.13 1.45
C SER A 265 28.08 5.12 0.37
N ALA A 266 27.60 6.32 0.75
CA ALA A 266 27.19 7.36 -0.20
C ALA A 266 28.38 7.96 -0.97
N VAL A 267 29.52 8.10 -0.32
CA VAL A 267 30.75 8.64 -0.94
C VAL A 267 31.44 7.60 -1.82
N THR A 268 31.49 6.33 -1.39
CA THR A 268 32.14 5.26 -2.16
C THR A 268 31.32 4.78 -3.35
N LEU A 269 29.99 4.88 -3.27
CA LEU A 269 29.04 4.40 -4.28
C LEU A 269 28.00 5.47 -4.65
N PRO A 270 28.41 6.63 -5.22
CA PRO A 270 27.53 7.75 -5.50
C PRO A 270 26.41 7.41 -6.50
N ASP A 271 26.68 6.48 -7.42
CA ASP A 271 25.70 6.03 -8.43
C ASP A 271 24.63 5.11 -7.86
N HIS A 272 24.80 4.60 -6.64
CA HIS A 272 23.92 3.66 -5.98
C HIS A 272 23.44 4.13 -4.59
N PRO A 273 22.74 5.27 -4.49
CA PRO A 273 22.33 5.84 -3.21
C PRO A 273 21.40 4.94 -2.40
N VAL A 274 20.75 4.00 -3.06
CA VAL A 274 19.90 2.95 -2.43
C VAL A 274 20.72 2.07 -1.48
N ILE A 275 22.01 1.85 -1.74
CA ILE A 275 22.92 1.08 -0.86
C ILE A 275 23.15 1.84 0.45
N ALA A 276 23.38 3.15 0.36
CA ALA A 276 23.51 4.00 1.55
C ALA A 276 22.21 4.00 2.38
N PHE A 277 21.06 4.04 1.72
CA PHE A 277 19.76 3.94 2.37
C PHE A 277 19.58 2.58 3.06
N ALA A 278 19.99 1.48 2.42
CA ALA A 278 19.99 0.14 2.99
C ALA A 278 20.87 0.05 4.25
N ALA A 279 22.08 0.60 4.19
CA ALA A 279 22.99 0.68 5.33
C ALA A 279 22.34 1.45 6.49
N GLY A 280 21.63 2.52 6.20
CA GLY A 280 20.84 3.30 7.17
C GLY A 280 19.74 2.45 7.83
N LEU A 281 18.95 1.72 7.06
CA LEU A 281 17.88 0.86 7.58
C LEU A 281 18.43 -0.31 8.44
N ILE A 282 19.51 -0.95 7.99
CA ILE A 282 20.18 -2.01 8.75
C ILE A 282 20.73 -1.44 10.06
N GLY A 283 21.45 -0.34 9.97
CA GLY A 283 22.00 0.33 11.16
C GLY A 283 20.91 0.77 12.12
N PHE A 284 19.82 1.33 11.62
CA PHE A 284 18.64 1.67 12.43
C PHE A 284 18.02 0.46 13.12
N SER A 285 17.89 -0.66 12.42
CA SER A 285 17.42 -1.93 12.99
C SER A 285 18.32 -2.40 14.14
N VAL A 286 19.65 -2.32 13.97
CA VAL A 286 20.61 -2.66 15.02
C VAL A 286 20.51 -1.71 16.21
N VAL A 287 20.33 -0.42 15.97
CA VAL A 287 20.12 0.58 17.04
C VAL A 287 18.89 0.25 17.86
N LEU A 288 17.76 -0.07 17.22
CA LEU A 288 16.52 -0.43 17.91
C LEU A 288 16.63 -1.73 18.71
N THR A 289 17.20 -2.79 18.12
CA THR A 289 17.36 -4.10 18.78
C THR A 289 18.31 -4.06 19.96
N THR A 290 19.30 -3.18 19.94
CA THR A 290 20.28 -2.99 21.02
C THR A 290 19.90 -1.86 21.98
N GLY A 291 18.77 -1.20 21.75
CA GLY A 291 18.26 -0.07 22.54
C GLY A 291 17.58 -0.50 23.84
N ASN A 292 16.85 0.44 24.45
CA ASN A 292 16.01 0.24 25.61
C ASN A 292 14.77 -0.63 25.29
N ARG A 293 13.96 -0.95 26.30
CA ARG A 293 12.75 -1.78 26.13
C ARG A 293 11.78 -1.22 25.10
N GLU A 294 11.60 0.09 25.07
CA GLU A 294 10.72 0.79 24.16
C GLU A 294 11.17 0.67 22.68
N SER A 295 12.48 0.87 22.43
CA SER A 295 13.08 0.69 21.11
C SER A 295 12.94 -0.76 20.61
N ARG A 296 13.15 -1.74 21.49
CA ARG A 296 12.98 -3.17 21.14
C ARG A 296 11.52 -3.49 20.82
N SER A 297 10.55 -2.99 21.61
CA SER A 297 9.13 -3.17 21.35
C SER A 297 8.74 -2.58 19.99
N TRP A 298 9.35 -1.45 19.60
CA TRP A 298 9.17 -0.88 18.28
C TRP A 298 9.67 -1.81 17.17
N PHE A 299 10.90 -2.34 17.30
CA PHE A 299 11.43 -3.27 16.32
C PHE A 299 10.60 -4.57 16.24
N ASP A 300 10.19 -5.13 17.39
CA ASP A 300 9.37 -6.34 17.44
C ASP A 300 8.02 -6.16 16.74
N SER A 301 7.37 -5.01 16.95
CA SER A 301 6.14 -4.65 16.25
C SER A 301 6.37 -4.49 14.74
N THR A 302 7.45 -3.80 14.34
CA THR A 302 7.86 -3.65 12.94
C THR A 302 8.06 -5.00 12.27
N PHE A 303 8.81 -5.90 12.92
CA PHE A 303 9.08 -7.24 12.42
C PHE A 303 7.82 -8.12 12.39
N GLY A 304 6.90 -7.93 13.35
CA GLY A 304 5.58 -8.57 13.36
C GLY A 304 4.76 -8.21 12.12
N PHE A 305 4.73 -6.94 11.72
CA PHE A 305 4.07 -6.51 10.48
C PHE A 305 4.78 -7.08 9.25
N ALA A 306 6.12 -7.07 9.22
CA ALA A 306 6.87 -7.63 8.11
C ALA A 306 6.58 -9.12 7.92
N LYS A 307 6.61 -9.92 8.97
CA LYS A 307 6.25 -11.36 8.93
C LYS A 307 4.85 -11.62 8.39
N GLN A 308 3.88 -10.78 8.74
CA GLN A 308 2.49 -10.96 8.31
C GLN A 308 2.27 -10.54 6.86
N ILE A 309 2.84 -9.41 6.46
CA ILE A 309 2.50 -8.74 5.20
C ILE A 309 3.41 -9.19 4.06
N PHE A 310 4.71 -9.33 4.31
CA PHE A 310 5.72 -9.59 3.29
C PHE A 310 5.46 -10.87 2.46
N PRO A 311 5.21 -12.05 3.09
CA PRO A 311 4.97 -13.27 2.32
C PRO A 311 3.71 -13.18 1.44
N LEU A 312 2.66 -12.53 1.94
CA LEU A 312 1.40 -12.38 1.20
C LEU A 312 1.55 -11.43 0.01
N LEU A 313 2.31 -10.34 0.18
CA LEU A 313 2.63 -9.43 -0.92
C LEU A 313 3.43 -10.12 -2.01
N PHE A 314 4.47 -10.85 -1.65
CA PHE A 314 5.32 -11.57 -2.61
C PHE A 314 4.54 -12.66 -3.36
N ALA A 315 3.74 -13.45 -2.66
CA ALA A 315 2.87 -14.45 -3.28
C ALA A 315 1.86 -13.79 -4.24
N GLY A 316 1.25 -12.68 -3.81
CA GLY A 316 0.31 -11.92 -4.64
C GLY A 316 0.95 -11.31 -5.88
N VAL A 317 2.17 -10.77 -5.78
CA VAL A 317 2.92 -10.21 -6.92
C VAL A 317 3.28 -11.31 -7.92
N LEU A 318 3.71 -12.48 -7.45
CA LEU A 318 3.97 -13.65 -8.31
C LEU A 318 2.72 -14.08 -9.07
N ILE A 319 1.58 -14.21 -8.38
CA ILE A 319 0.32 -14.62 -9.01
C ILE A 319 -0.15 -13.53 -9.99
N ALA A 320 -0.08 -12.26 -9.63
CA ALA A 320 -0.47 -11.16 -10.52
C ALA A 320 0.42 -11.13 -11.77
N GLY A 321 1.73 -11.28 -11.63
CA GLY A 321 2.67 -11.34 -12.75
C GLY A 321 2.44 -12.54 -13.66
N ALA A 322 2.13 -13.72 -13.09
CA ALA A 322 1.78 -14.90 -13.87
C ALA A 322 0.48 -14.72 -14.67
N LEU A 323 -0.54 -14.13 -14.07
CA LEU A 323 -1.85 -13.96 -14.70
C LEU A 323 -1.85 -12.87 -15.78
N LEU A 324 -1.28 -11.72 -15.48
CA LEU A 324 -1.46 -10.49 -16.26
C LEU A 324 -0.16 -10.01 -16.94
N GLY A 325 0.99 -10.46 -16.48
CA GLY A 325 2.29 -9.97 -16.95
C GLY A 325 2.63 -8.58 -16.41
N ARG A 326 3.71 -8.00 -16.93
CA ARG A 326 4.10 -6.60 -16.71
C ARG A 326 3.56 -5.71 -17.82
N PRO A 327 3.53 -4.39 -17.64
CA PRO A 327 3.20 -3.46 -18.72
C PRO A 327 4.00 -3.74 -20.00
N GLY A 328 3.29 -3.98 -21.11
CA GLY A 328 3.91 -4.31 -22.40
C GLY A 328 4.26 -5.79 -22.62
N ASN A 329 4.07 -6.65 -21.62
CA ASN A 329 4.28 -8.09 -21.72
C ASN A 329 3.04 -8.84 -21.21
N GLU A 330 2.70 -9.95 -21.87
CA GLU A 330 1.51 -10.73 -21.54
C GLU A 330 1.81 -11.86 -20.57
N GLY A 331 0.90 -12.06 -19.59
CA GLY A 331 0.84 -13.25 -18.78
C GLY A 331 -0.02 -14.36 -19.41
N LEU A 332 -0.69 -15.12 -18.55
CA LEU A 332 -1.65 -16.14 -18.99
C LEU A 332 -2.90 -15.53 -19.64
N ILE A 333 -3.32 -14.34 -19.21
CA ILE A 333 -4.49 -13.62 -19.73
C ILE A 333 -4.04 -12.70 -20.86
N PRO A 334 -4.58 -12.87 -22.10
CA PRO A 334 -4.27 -11.99 -23.23
C PRO A 334 -4.71 -10.55 -23.01
N SER A 335 -3.87 -9.58 -23.34
CA SER A 335 -4.22 -8.16 -23.33
C SER A 335 -5.38 -7.85 -24.29
N GLU A 336 -5.51 -8.58 -25.39
CA GLU A 336 -6.60 -8.47 -26.36
C GLU A 336 -7.97 -8.81 -25.75
N TRP A 337 -8.04 -9.78 -24.83
CA TRP A 337 -9.29 -10.11 -24.14
C TRP A 337 -9.71 -8.96 -23.21
N VAL A 338 -8.73 -8.35 -22.55
CA VAL A 338 -8.99 -7.20 -21.71
C VAL A 338 -9.48 -6.02 -22.54
N SER A 339 -8.79 -5.67 -23.62
CA SER A 339 -9.15 -4.52 -24.48
C SER A 339 -10.52 -4.70 -25.15
N SER A 340 -10.83 -5.89 -25.65
CA SER A 340 -12.13 -6.18 -26.28
C SER A 340 -13.32 -6.11 -25.29
N ALA A 341 -13.08 -6.46 -24.03
CA ALA A 341 -14.13 -6.46 -23.01
C ALA A 341 -14.45 -5.06 -22.44
N VAL A 342 -13.56 -4.06 -22.66
CA VAL A 342 -13.71 -2.71 -22.05
C VAL A 342 -14.09 -1.62 -23.06
N GLY A 343 -14.51 -2.00 -24.28
CA GLY A 343 -15.00 -1.07 -25.31
C GLY A 343 -16.36 -0.44 -24.94
N GLY A 344 -16.58 0.81 -25.34
CA GLY A 344 -17.82 1.53 -25.10
C GLY A 344 -18.10 1.89 -23.63
N ASN A 345 -19.39 2.08 -23.26
CA ASN A 345 -19.80 2.44 -21.90
C ASN A 345 -20.90 1.52 -21.35
N SER A 346 -20.88 0.23 -21.71
CA SER A 346 -21.84 -0.73 -21.17
C SER A 346 -21.58 -1.02 -19.68
N ILE A 347 -22.62 -1.49 -18.97
CA ILE A 347 -22.49 -1.94 -17.58
C ILE A 347 -21.41 -3.03 -17.48
N MET A 348 -21.40 -3.97 -18.43
CA MET A 348 -20.45 -5.08 -18.47
C MET A 348 -19.02 -4.59 -18.69
N ALA A 349 -18.80 -3.61 -19.58
CA ALA A 349 -17.46 -3.06 -19.81
C ALA A 349 -16.92 -2.34 -18.57
N ASN A 350 -17.75 -1.56 -17.88
CA ASN A 350 -17.38 -0.86 -16.64
C ASN A 350 -17.14 -1.86 -15.49
N LEU A 351 -17.98 -2.87 -15.34
CA LEU A 351 -17.83 -3.92 -14.33
C LEU A 351 -16.55 -4.73 -14.59
N PHE A 352 -16.31 -5.14 -15.83
CA PHE A 352 -15.11 -5.86 -16.19
C PHE A 352 -13.86 -5.02 -15.94
N ALA A 353 -13.85 -3.75 -16.32
CA ALA A 353 -12.75 -2.83 -16.04
C ALA A 353 -12.48 -2.67 -14.53
N SER A 354 -13.54 -2.57 -13.70
CA SER A 354 -13.40 -2.50 -12.24
C SER A 354 -12.81 -3.79 -11.66
N ILE A 355 -13.25 -4.95 -12.14
CA ILE A 355 -12.74 -6.25 -11.70
C ILE A 355 -11.30 -6.45 -12.19
N ALA A 356 -11.03 -6.16 -13.47
CA ALA A 356 -9.67 -6.24 -14.02
C ALA A 356 -8.71 -5.34 -13.23
N GLY A 357 -9.09 -4.08 -12.98
CA GLY A 357 -8.33 -3.15 -12.15
C GLY A 357 -8.08 -3.68 -10.74
N ALA A 358 -9.09 -4.34 -10.14
CA ALA A 358 -8.96 -4.93 -8.81
C ALA A 358 -7.96 -6.10 -8.75
N PHE A 359 -7.75 -6.84 -9.83
CA PHE A 359 -6.79 -7.93 -9.89
C PHE A 359 -5.42 -7.52 -10.43
N MET A 360 -5.37 -6.45 -11.22
CA MET A 360 -4.13 -5.94 -11.78
C MET A 360 -3.27 -5.32 -10.67
N TYR A 361 -1.97 -5.55 -10.76
CA TYR A 361 -1.01 -4.84 -9.91
C TYR A 361 -0.42 -3.68 -10.71
N PHE A 362 -0.85 -2.48 -10.38
CA PHE A 362 -0.28 -1.26 -10.93
C PHE A 362 0.63 -0.57 -9.90
N ALA A 363 1.86 -0.29 -10.30
CA ALA A 363 2.59 0.76 -9.60
C ALA A 363 1.92 2.11 -9.90
N THR A 364 1.87 3.01 -8.94
CA THR A 364 1.10 4.26 -8.99
C THR A 364 1.34 5.11 -10.26
N LEU A 365 2.52 4.98 -10.88
CA LEU A 365 2.89 5.74 -12.07
C LEU A 365 2.67 4.97 -13.38
N THR A 366 2.60 3.63 -13.34
CA THR A 366 2.47 2.81 -14.56
C THR A 366 1.02 2.63 -15.00
N GLU A 367 0.05 2.88 -14.12
CA GLU A 367 -1.37 2.77 -14.47
C GLU A 367 -1.79 3.72 -15.59
N VAL A 368 -1.25 4.95 -15.61
CA VAL A 368 -1.63 5.99 -16.57
C VAL A 368 -1.15 5.68 -17.99
N PRO A 369 0.14 5.31 -18.23
CA PRO A 369 0.60 4.86 -19.55
C PRO A 369 -0.13 3.62 -20.07
N ILE A 370 -0.45 2.65 -19.20
CA ILE A 370 -1.21 1.46 -19.59
C ILE A 370 -2.61 1.87 -20.06
N LEU A 371 -3.26 2.73 -19.28
CA LEU A 371 -4.59 3.20 -19.61
C LEU A 371 -4.60 4.03 -20.89
N GLN A 372 -3.54 4.82 -21.16
CA GLN A 372 -3.37 5.52 -22.42
C GLN A 372 -3.32 4.53 -23.60
N GLY A 373 -2.59 3.43 -23.45
CA GLY A 373 -2.54 2.36 -24.45
C GLY A 373 -3.91 1.71 -24.66
N LEU A 374 -4.65 1.41 -23.59
CA LEU A 374 -5.99 0.81 -23.65
C LEU A 374 -7.02 1.76 -24.28
N LEU A 375 -6.98 3.05 -23.97
CA LEU A 375 -7.82 4.07 -24.61
C LEU A 375 -7.50 4.17 -26.10
N GLY A 376 -6.22 4.15 -26.48
CA GLY A 376 -5.80 4.09 -27.88
C GLY A 376 -6.27 2.82 -28.60
N ALA A 377 -6.44 1.72 -27.89
CA ALA A 377 -6.98 0.46 -28.41
C ALA A 377 -8.53 0.37 -28.40
N GLY A 378 -9.23 1.47 -28.06
CA GLY A 378 -10.70 1.55 -28.14
C GLY A 378 -11.42 1.36 -26.79
N MET A 379 -10.72 1.38 -25.65
CA MET A 379 -11.36 1.40 -24.33
C MET A 379 -12.23 2.63 -24.16
N GLY A 380 -13.44 2.46 -23.62
CA GLY A 380 -14.32 3.58 -23.30
C GLY A 380 -13.83 4.42 -22.13
N LYS A 381 -14.13 5.72 -22.10
CA LYS A 381 -13.74 6.62 -21.01
C LYS A 381 -14.37 6.25 -19.67
N GLY A 382 -15.59 5.69 -19.68
CA GLY A 382 -16.24 5.15 -18.49
C GLY A 382 -15.46 4.01 -17.85
N PRO A 383 -15.21 2.90 -18.57
CA PRO A 383 -14.35 1.81 -18.10
C PRO A 383 -12.95 2.27 -17.67
N ALA A 384 -12.39 3.29 -18.34
CA ALA A 384 -11.10 3.87 -17.95
C ALA A 384 -11.14 4.49 -16.53
N LEU A 385 -12.20 5.28 -16.23
CA LEU A 385 -12.38 5.81 -14.87
C LEU A 385 -12.64 4.68 -13.85
N ALA A 386 -13.44 3.68 -14.21
CA ALA A 386 -13.73 2.56 -13.34
C ALA A 386 -12.45 1.80 -12.94
N LEU A 387 -11.56 1.58 -13.90
CA LEU A 387 -10.26 0.96 -13.66
C LEU A 387 -9.37 1.83 -12.76
N LEU A 388 -9.31 3.15 -13.00
CA LEU A 388 -8.52 4.10 -12.18
C LEU A 388 -9.00 4.22 -10.73
N LEU A 389 -10.28 3.98 -10.47
CA LEU A 389 -10.85 4.05 -9.12
C LEU A 389 -10.74 2.72 -8.37
N ALA A 390 -10.75 1.59 -9.07
CA ALA A 390 -10.62 0.27 -8.47
C ALA A 390 -9.14 -0.16 -8.29
N GLY A 391 -8.30 0.05 -9.30
CA GLY A 391 -6.94 -0.47 -9.38
C GLY A 391 -6.02 -0.05 -8.23
N PRO A 392 -5.88 1.24 -7.93
CA PRO A 392 -4.98 1.69 -6.86
C PRO A 392 -5.35 1.17 -5.47
N ALA A 393 -6.64 1.05 -5.19
CA ALA A 393 -7.14 0.62 -3.89
C ALA A 393 -7.17 -0.91 -3.73
N LEU A 394 -7.31 -1.63 -4.85
CA LEU A 394 -7.39 -3.07 -4.90
C LEU A 394 -6.29 -3.60 -5.81
N SER A 395 -5.59 -4.60 -5.37
CA SER A 395 -4.74 -5.46 -6.18
C SER A 395 -4.72 -6.82 -5.52
N LEU A 396 -4.44 -7.88 -6.27
CA LEU A 396 -4.40 -9.21 -5.69
C LEU A 396 -3.51 -9.30 -4.45
N PRO A 397 -2.26 -8.76 -4.45
CA PRO A 397 -1.43 -8.71 -3.25
C PRO A 397 -2.09 -7.98 -2.09
N ASN A 398 -2.69 -6.82 -2.35
CA ASN A 398 -3.34 -6.02 -1.32
C ASN A 398 -4.54 -6.75 -0.70
N MET A 399 -5.36 -7.40 -1.52
CA MET A 399 -6.54 -8.16 -1.04
C MET A 399 -6.13 -9.28 -0.09
N LEU A 400 -5.03 -10.00 -0.37
CA LEU A 400 -4.50 -11.05 0.52
C LEU A 400 -4.05 -10.48 1.87
N VAL A 401 -3.38 -9.34 1.85
CA VAL A 401 -2.94 -8.66 3.07
C VAL A 401 -4.13 -8.12 3.86
N ILE A 402 -5.07 -7.42 3.21
CA ILE A 402 -6.29 -6.90 3.83
C ILE A 402 -7.08 -8.03 4.51
N ARG A 403 -7.20 -9.19 3.83
CA ARG A 403 -7.83 -10.38 4.40
C ARG A 403 -7.13 -10.86 5.67
N SER A 404 -5.81 -10.81 5.72
CA SER A 404 -5.03 -11.22 6.90
C SER A 404 -5.22 -10.27 8.10
N ILE A 405 -5.59 -9.01 7.84
CA ILE A 405 -5.77 -7.96 8.87
C ILE A 405 -7.21 -7.94 9.41
N MET A 406 -8.20 -7.84 8.52
CA MET A 406 -9.60 -7.64 8.95
C MET A 406 -10.52 -8.86 8.72
N GLY A 407 -9.99 -9.95 8.18
CA GLY A 407 -10.71 -11.21 7.95
C GLY A 407 -11.48 -11.25 6.63
N THR A 408 -11.88 -12.46 6.21
CA THR A 408 -12.42 -12.73 4.87
C THR A 408 -13.72 -11.96 4.59
N SER A 409 -14.70 -12.01 5.51
CA SER A 409 -16.03 -11.39 5.29
C SER A 409 -15.92 -9.87 5.06
N ARG A 410 -15.17 -9.17 5.91
CA ARG A 410 -14.96 -7.73 5.80
C ARG A 410 -14.20 -7.34 4.52
N THR A 411 -13.23 -8.17 4.14
CA THR A 411 -12.45 -7.96 2.91
C THR A 411 -13.31 -8.13 1.67
N ILE A 412 -14.12 -9.17 1.58
CA ILE A 412 -15.03 -9.38 0.45
C ILE A 412 -16.01 -8.21 0.33
N THR A 413 -16.60 -7.76 1.45
CA THR A 413 -17.49 -6.60 1.44
C THR A 413 -16.78 -5.34 0.97
N PHE A 414 -15.57 -5.07 1.45
CA PHE A 414 -14.78 -3.93 1.00
C PHE A 414 -14.49 -3.96 -0.50
N ILE A 415 -14.03 -5.11 -1.02
CA ILE A 415 -13.76 -5.31 -2.45
C ILE A 415 -15.04 -5.09 -3.26
N SER A 416 -16.16 -5.69 -2.85
CA SER A 416 -17.44 -5.56 -3.55
C SER A 416 -17.92 -4.12 -3.59
N LEU A 417 -17.79 -3.37 -2.49
CA LEU A 417 -18.16 -1.95 -2.45
C LEU A 417 -17.29 -1.12 -3.39
N VAL A 418 -15.97 -1.35 -3.42
CA VAL A 418 -15.07 -0.63 -4.34
C VAL A 418 -15.43 -0.93 -5.80
N VAL A 419 -15.62 -2.20 -6.15
CA VAL A 419 -15.96 -2.63 -7.53
C VAL A 419 -17.31 -2.02 -7.97
N VAL A 420 -18.33 -2.11 -7.13
CA VAL A 420 -19.66 -1.57 -7.44
C VAL A 420 -19.61 -0.06 -7.63
N MET A 421 -18.97 0.66 -6.71
CA MET A 421 -18.87 2.11 -6.81
C MET A 421 -18.03 2.57 -7.99
N ALA A 422 -16.91 1.89 -8.28
CA ALA A 422 -16.09 2.17 -9.45
C ALA A 422 -16.90 1.96 -10.76
N THR A 423 -17.68 0.87 -10.83
CA THR A 423 -18.55 0.56 -11.96
C THR A 423 -19.60 1.65 -12.15
N ILE A 424 -20.32 2.06 -11.09
CA ILE A 424 -21.34 3.12 -11.16
C ILE A 424 -20.73 4.44 -11.63
N SER A 425 -19.56 4.81 -11.10
CA SER A 425 -18.91 6.06 -11.50
C SER A 425 -18.37 6.02 -12.93
N GLY A 426 -17.87 4.87 -13.36
CA GLY A 426 -17.47 4.67 -14.75
C GLY A 426 -18.65 4.87 -15.69
N ILE A 427 -19.82 4.25 -15.41
CA ILE A 427 -21.04 4.41 -16.19
C ILE A 427 -21.46 5.88 -16.23
N ALA A 428 -21.55 6.54 -15.05
CA ALA A 428 -21.95 7.93 -14.96
C ALA A 428 -21.00 8.86 -15.74
N PHE A 429 -19.70 8.65 -15.61
CA PHE A 429 -18.70 9.43 -16.33
C PHE A 429 -18.75 9.18 -17.85
N GLY A 430 -18.92 7.94 -18.27
CA GLY A 430 -19.03 7.60 -19.68
C GLY A 430 -20.32 8.08 -20.33
N LEU A 431 -21.41 8.30 -19.57
CA LEU A 431 -22.64 8.95 -20.06
C LEU A 431 -22.45 10.46 -20.29
N ILE A 432 -21.57 11.10 -19.52
CA ILE A 432 -21.34 12.56 -19.61
C ILE A 432 -20.27 12.90 -20.65
N TYR A 433 -19.22 12.08 -20.75
CA TYR A 433 -18.00 12.38 -21.50
C TYR A 433 -17.60 11.30 -22.52
N GLY A 434 -18.39 10.23 -22.65
CA GLY A 434 -18.14 9.08 -23.54
C GLY A 434 -18.39 9.34 -25.00
#